data_3ba210ee7b652b7a1fbaaf7f5b3b3328
#
_entry.id   3ba210ee7b652b7a1fbaaf7f5b3b3328
#
_cell.length_a   1.000
_cell.length_b   1.000
_cell.length_c   1.000
_cell.angle_alpha   90.00
_cell.angle_beta   90.00
_cell.angle_gamma   90.00
#
_symmetry.space_group_name_H-M   'P 1'
#
loop_
_entity.id
_entity.type
_entity.pdbx_description
1 polymer ?
#
loop_
_entity_poly.entity_id
_entity_poly.type
_entity_poly.pdbx_seq_one_letter_code
_entity_poly.pdbx_strand_id
1 'polypeptide(L)'
;MINRPKICIPITSVTRDEITETARKFATLPAEMVEWRVDFFAGYEREIPAVTKELKEILGNKELITTIRTTHEGGESNGDRFPYKETICKILTEGKTDYIDVEIYRGKNIVSEVVSKAKESGVKVIGSYHNFEKTPSEEELTAVLEEARELGVDIGKAACMPAGSDEEQWEDVMRLLSVTEKMHEKHPEFPLITMSMGKAGEMSRLYGGLYGSIVSFGCAGKASAPGQIELDAMMAVFDKIYAGGDQISLIGFMGVGKSTISHKLHELTGRPEVDTDKRIVEEQGCPIPRIFEEKGEAYFRRLETDLIDELGTLPPGIISCGGGMALRDINVKKLRAIGNIVLLTATPETIYERVKDSTDRPLLNGNMNVPYIRQLMEKRRPFYEKAATIRVATDGKTATEIAEEIIEKCK
;
A
#
# COMPACT_ATOMS: atom_id res chain seq x y z
N MET A 1 -9.60 -6.80 9.55
CA MET A 1 -10.01 -5.43 9.20
C MET A 1 -8.83 -4.77 8.50
N ILE A 2 -9.06 -4.05 7.41
CA ILE A 2 -8.01 -3.28 6.72
C ILE A 2 -7.73 -2.06 7.60
N ASN A 3 -6.50 -1.95 8.12
CA ASN A 3 -6.12 -0.81 8.95
C ASN A 3 -5.67 0.35 8.05
N ARG A 4 -6.37 1.48 8.12
CA ARG A 4 -5.96 2.73 7.49
C ARG A 4 -4.66 3.21 8.17
N PRO A 5 -3.57 3.43 7.44
CA PRO A 5 -2.35 3.99 8.03
C PRO A 5 -2.62 5.42 8.52
N LYS A 6 -1.91 5.81 9.58
CA LYS A 6 -1.87 7.22 9.97
C LYS A 6 -1.11 8.02 8.92
N ILE A 7 -1.51 9.26 8.68
CA ILE A 7 -0.78 10.17 7.80
C ILE A 7 0.16 11.03 8.65
N CYS A 8 1.44 11.03 8.28
CA CYS A 8 2.48 11.87 8.86
C CYS A 8 2.93 12.94 7.87
N ILE A 9 3.03 14.20 8.33
CA ILE A 9 3.52 15.32 7.52
C ILE A 9 4.77 15.94 8.16
N PRO A 10 5.86 16.19 7.39
CA PRO A 10 7.14 16.64 7.93
C PRO A 10 7.23 18.16 8.02
N ILE A 11 7.80 18.65 9.11
CA ILE A 11 8.29 20.03 9.27
C ILE A 11 9.78 20.05 8.93
N THR A 12 10.14 20.78 7.87
CA THR A 12 11.52 20.99 7.40
C THR A 12 11.92 22.47 7.44
N SER A 13 11.20 23.25 8.21
CA SER A 13 11.50 24.67 8.43
C SER A 13 12.84 24.84 9.15
N VAL A 14 13.52 25.95 8.91
CA VAL A 14 14.92 26.15 9.29
C VAL A 14 15.06 26.90 10.62
N THR A 15 14.23 27.91 10.85
CA THR A 15 14.27 28.73 12.08
C THR A 15 13.17 28.31 13.04
N ARG A 16 13.37 28.60 14.35
CA ARG A 16 12.37 28.27 15.39
C ARG A 16 11.02 28.92 15.11
N ASP A 17 11.00 30.17 14.65
CA ASP A 17 9.75 30.88 14.33
C ASP A 17 9.00 30.23 13.17
N GLU A 18 9.70 29.87 12.10
CA GLU A 18 9.12 29.15 10.96
C GLU A 18 8.60 27.75 11.37
N ILE A 19 9.35 27.04 12.23
CA ILE A 19 8.96 25.72 12.75
C ILE A 19 7.65 25.83 13.52
N THR A 20 7.54 26.80 14.44
CA THR A 20 6.34 27.00 15.26
C THR A 20 5.14 27.51 14.42
N GLU A 21 5.39 28.36 13.43
CA GLU A 21 4.36 28.81 12.49
C GLU A 21 3.84 27.63 11.65
N THR A 22 4.73 26.79 11.12
CA THR A 22 4.36 25.57 10.39
C THR A 22 3.59 24.60 11.27
N ALA A 23 4.01 24.42 12.53
CA ALA A 23 3.31 23.57 13.48
C ALA A 23 1.87 24.06 13.76
N ARG A 24 1.66 25.38 13.90
CA ARG A 24 0.30 25.97 14.07
C ARG A 24 -0.59 25.66 12.85
N LYS A 25 -0.04 25.78 11.64
CA LYS A 25 -0.77 25.37 10.42
C LYS A 25 -1.08 23.88 10.45
N PHE A 26 -0.11 23.03 10.76
CA PHE A 26 -0.27 21.58 10.78
C PHE A 26 -1.21 21.09 11.91
N ALA A 27 -1.33 21.82 13.02
CA ALA A 27 -2.26 21.52 14.08
C ALA A 27 -3.74 21.50 13.59
N THR A 28 -4.06 22.29 12.57
CA THR A 28 -5.42 22.37 12.00
C THR A 28 -5.68 21.37 10.85
N LEU A 29 -4.64 20.75 10.31
CA LEU A 29 -4.77 19.80 9.19
C LEU A 29 -5.22 18.41 9.68
N PRO A 30 -5.83 17.59 8.82
CA PRO A 30 -6.36 16.28 9.19
C PRO A 30 -5.30 15.15 9.26
N ALA A 31 -4.01 15.46 9.27
CA ALA A 31 -2.95 14.48 9.53
C ALA A 31 -2.91 14.10 11.01
N GLU A 32 -2.67 12.83 11.31
CA GLU A 32 -2.62 12.32 12.69
C GLU A 32 -1.25 12.50 13.35
N MET A 33 -0.19 12.57 12.54
CA MET A 33 1.20 12.66 12.99
C MET A 33 1.93 13.81 12.32
N VAL A 34 2.91 14.36 13.01
CA VAL A 34 3.84 15.37 12.48
C VAL A 34 5.26 14.91 12.77
N GLU A 35 6.12 14.91 11.76
CA GLU A 35 7.55 14.67 11.93
C GLU A 35 8.31 15.99 11.96
N TRP A 36 9.07 16.28 13.02
CA TRP A 36 10.02 17.38 12.98
C TRP A 36 11.39 16.87 12.55
N ARG A 37 11.87 17.37 11.43
CA ARG A 37 13.19 17.10 10.84
C ARG A 37 14.20 18.08 11.43
N VAL A 38 14.82 17.67 12.55
CA VAL A 38 15.80 18.46 13.31
C VAL A 38 17.06 18.78 12.47
N ASP A 39 17.40 17.92 11.53
CA ASP A 39 18.57 18.10 10.65
C ASP A 39 18.49 19.37 9.79
N PHE A 40 17.31 19.92 9.53
CA PHE A 40 17.11 21.21 8.87
C PHE A 40 17.25 22.41 9.82
N PHE A 41 17.15 22.21 11.14
CA PHE A 41 17.12 23.29 12.11
C PHE A 41 18.43 24.09 12.15
N ALA A 42 18.38 25.44 11.97
CA ALA A 42 19.54 26.31 11.96
C ALA A 42 20.00 26.76 13.34
N GLY A 43 19.21 26.51 14.39
CA GLY A 43 19.52 26.92 15.76
C GLY A 43 20.60 26.05 16.45
N TYR A 44 20.80 26.27 17.73
CA TYR A 44 21.75 25.52 18.52
C TYR A 44 21.19 24.25 19.10
N GLU A 45 22.03 23.21 19.27
CA GLU A 45 21.67 21.93 19.87
C GLU A 45 20.90 22.07 21.21
N ARG A 46 21.34 23.00 22.07
CA ARG A 46 20.71 23.25 23.38
C ARG A 46 19.24 23.72 23.31
N GLU A 47 18.80 24.21 22.16
CA GLU A 47 17.43 24.70 21.94
C GLU A 47 16.47 23.57 21.54
N ILE A 48 16.98 22.47 21.00
CA ILE A 48 16.19 21.35 20.45
C ILE A 48 15.17 20.82 21.46
N PRO A 49 15.52 20.50 22.73
CA PRO A 49 14.53 20.03 23.71
C PRO A 49 13.40 21.04 23.98
N ALA A 50 13.72 22.34 24.01
CA ALA A 50 12.71 23.38 24.20
C ALA A 50 11.76 23.48 23.00
N VAL A 51 12.29 23.35 21.77
CA VAL A 51 11.49 23.34 20.54
C VAL A 51 10.57 22.12 20.52
N THR A 52 11.01 20.92 20.92
CA THR A 52 10.11 19.75 20.99
C THR A 52 8.94 19.95 21.95
N LYS A 53 9.17 20.60 23.12
CA LYS A 53 8.09 20.92 24.07
C LYS A 53 7.07 21.87 23.45
N GLU A 54 7.56 22.95 22.82
CA GLU A 54 6.73 23.94 22.15
C GLU A 54 5.92 23.31 21.02
N LEU A 55 6.52 22.43 20.22
CA LEU A 55 5.83 21.68 19.18
C LEU A 55 4.69 20.82 19.75
N LYS A 56 4.95 20.07 20.83
CA LYS A 56 3.90 19.25 21.47
C LYS A 56 2.75 20.08 22.01
N GLU A 57 3.01 21.28 22.57
CA GLU A 57 1.98 22.19 23.03
C GLU A 57 1.12 22.70 21.86
N ILE A 58 1.76 23.12 20.76
CA ILE A 58 1.08 23.62 19.56
C ILE A 58 0.28 22.53 18.86
N LEU A 59 0.84 21.34 18.72
CA LEU A 59 0.24 20.21 18.00
C LEU A 59 -0.90 19.52 18.78
N GLY A 60 -0.95 19.71 20.09
CA GLY A 60 -2.02 19.16 20.94
C GLY A 60 -2.08 17.62 20.90
N ASN A 61 -3.16 17.09 20.36
CA ASN A 61 -3.42 15.64 20.31
C ASN A 61 -2.67 14.91 19.17
N LYS A 62 -1.99 15.63 18.27
CA LYS A 62 -1.20 14.98 17.21
C LYS A 62 0.07 14.35 17.79
N GLU A 63 0.44 13.21 17.24
CA GLU A 63 1.67 12.53 17.60
C GLU A 63 2.88 13.20 16.94
N LEU A 64 3.91 13.47 17.71
CA LEU A 64 5.16 14.09 17.24
C LEU A 64 6.24 13.02 17.08
N ILE A 65 6.80 12.92 15.89
CA ILE A 65 8.06 12.21 15.62
C ILE A 65 9.19 13.24 15.60
N THR A 66 10.24 13.00 16.35
CA THR A 66 11.46 13.84 16.28
C THR A 66 12.56 13.04 15.59
N THR A 67 13.07 13.56 14.48
CA THR A 67 14.01 12.87 13.59
C THR A 67 15.28 13.72 13.38
N ILE A 68 16.45 13.12 13.61
CA ILE A 68 17.75 13.65 13.17
C ILE A 68 18.22 12.74 12.03
N ARG A 69 18.00 13.15 10.77
CA ARG A 69 18.42 12.37 9.62
C ARG A 69 19.84 12.76 9.23
N THR A 70 20.74 11.76 9.17
CA THR A 70 22.12 12.00 8.75
C THR A 70 22.29 12.00 7.24
N THR A 71 23.38 12.58 6.76
CA THR A 71 23.70 12.57 5.32
C THR A 71 23.92 11.18 4.74
N HIS A 72 24.22 10.19 5.59
CA HIS A 72 24.33 8.77 5.18
C HIS A 72 22.98 8.18 4.74
N GLU A 73 21.90 8.71 5.29
CA GLU A 73 20.53 8.30 4.95
C GLU A 73 19.72 9.45 4.34
N GLY A 74 20.39 10.34 3.59
CA GLY A 74 19.75 11.38 2.78
C GLY A 74 19.24 12.60 3.56
N GLY A 75 19.75 12.83 4.74
CA GLY A 75 19.46 14.03 5.55
C GLY A 75 20.49 15.15 5.38
N GLU A 76 20.28 16.24 6.13
CA GLU A 76 21.11 17.43 6.12
C GLU A 76 22.16 17.44 7.25
N SER A 77 22.11 16.50 8.20
CA SER A 77 23.04 16.42 9.32
C SER A 77 24.27 15.59 8.96
N ASN A 78 25.44 16.27 8.89
CA ASN A 78 26.72 15.61 8.64
C ASN A 78 27.43 15.09 9.90
N GLY A 79 26.77 15.16 11.07
CA GLY A 79 27.32 14.74 12.37
C GLY A 79 28.17 15.81 13.07
N ASP A 80 28.63 16.85 12.38
CA ASP A 80 29.42 17.92 12.98
C ASP A 80 28.55 18.99 13.65
N ARG A 81 27.31 19.13 13.18
CA ARG A 81 26.37 20.13 13.66
C ARG A 81 25.71 19.74 14.98
N PHE A 82 25.24 18.47 15.05
CA PHE A 82 24.62 17.91 16.25
C PHE A 82 25.24 16.55 16.56
N PRO A 83 25.87 16.37 17.73
CA PRO A 83 26.30 15.05 18.19
C PRO A 83 25.08 14.12 18.26
N TYR A 84 25.00 13.16 17.33
CA TYR A 84 23.78 12.36 17.04
C TYR A 84 23.16 11.73 18.31
N LYS A 85 23.95 10.91 18.99
CA LYS A 85 23.48 10.18 20.18
C LYS A 85 23.16 11.12 21.34
N GLU A 86 24.06 12.05 21.62
CA GLU A 86 23.94 13.02 22.73
C GLU A 86 22.70 13.90 22.55
N THR A 87 22.44 14.35 21.33
CA THR A 87 21.26 15.17 21.00
C THR A 87 19.97 14.35 21.18
N ILE A 88 19.91 13.12 20.69
CA ILE A 88 18.77 12.22 20.90
C ILE A 88 18.54 12.00 22.41
N CYS A 89 19.61 11.72 23.17
CA CYS A 89 19.51 11.52 24.61
C CYS A 89 18.99 12.77 25.34
N LYS A 90 19.37 13.98 24.92
CA LYS A 90 18.84 15.23 25.49
C LYS A 90 17.35 15.44 25.15
N ILE A 91 16.94 15.12 23.91
CA ILE A 91 15.52 15.15 23.53
C ILE A 91 14.71 14.24 24.45
N LEU A 92 15.18 13.01 24.70
CA LEU A 92 14.51 12.04 25.55
C LEU A 92 14.43 12.47 27.02
N THR A 93 15.42 13.16 27.55
CA THR A 93 15.48 13.57 28.97
C THR A 93 14.90 14.95 29.26
N GLU A 94 15.08 15.89 28.34
CA GLU A 94 14.74 17.30 28.54
C GLU A 94 13.65 17.81 27.59
N GLY A 95 13.35 17.05 26.53
CA GLY A 95 12.35 17.40 25.53
C GLY A 95 10.98 16.79 25.78
N LYS A 96 10.14 16.83 24.74
CA LYS A 96 8.81 16.17 24.73
C LYS A 96 8.49 15.72 23.31
N THR A 97 8.43 14.42 23.09
CA THR A 97 8.08 13.81 21.80
C THR A 97 7.34 12.49 22.06
N ASP A 98 6.56 12.00 21.11
CA ASP A 98 5.90 10.69 21.23
C ASP A 98 6.77 9.59 20.62
N TYR A 99 7.53 9.93 19.56
CA TYR A 99 8.43 9.02 18.89
C TYR A 99 9.79 9.70 18.65
N ILE A 100 10.83 8.90 18.75
CA ILE A 100 12.18 9.25 18.31
C ILE A 100 12.61 8.33 17.17
N ASP A 101 13.08 8.90 16.06
CA ASP A 101 13.63 8.14 14.93
C ASP A 101 15.13 7.93 15.15
N VAL A 102 15.59 6.68 15.05
CA VAL A 102 17.00 6.31 15.14
C VAL A 102 17.41 5.44 13.96
N GLU A 103 18.47 5.82 13.27
CA GLU A 103 19.04 5.05 12.16
C GLU A 103 19.70 3.78 12.70
N ILE A 104 19.22 2.60 12.28
CA ILE A 104 19.67 1.30 12.85
C ILE A 104 21.15 1.01 12.58
N TYR A 105 21.72 1.54 11.48
CA TYR A 105 23.11 1.34 11.11
C TYR A 105 24.08 2.37 11.71
N ARG A 106 23.66 3.19 12.67
CA ARG A 106 24.55 4.07 13.44
C ARG A 106 25.42 3.33 14.46
N GLY A 107 25.20 2.03 14.61
CA GLY A 107 25.90 1.13 15.53
C GLY A 107 25.01 0.60 16.64
N LYS A 108 25.09 -0.70 16.88
CA LYS A 108 24.22 -1.42 17.83
C LYS A 108 24.23 -0.79 19.23
N ASN A 109 25.40 -0.35 19.70
CA ASN A 109 25.53 0.30 21.03
C ASN A 109 24.73 1.60 21.11
N ILE A 110 24.74 2.41 20.05
CA ILE A 110 24.00 3.69 19.99
C ILE A 110 22.51 3.40 20.04
N VAL A 111 22.04 2.50 19.17
CA VAL A 111 20.61 2.14 19.11
C VAL A 111 20.13 1.56 20.43
N SER A 112 20.86 0.60 21.03
CA SER A 112 20.49 -0.01 22.32
C SER A 112 20.44 1.01 23.46
N GLU A 113 21.36 1.99 23.51
CA GLU A 113 21.34 3.05 24.51
C GLU A 113 20.12 3.98 24.32
N VAL A 114 19.80 4.34 23.06
CA VAL A 114 18.61 5.14 22.74
C VAL A 114 17.33 4.41 23.13
N VAL A 115 17.21 3.13 22.79
CA VAL A 115 16.06 2.27 23.15
C VAL A 115 15.86 2.22 24.64
N SER A 116 16.95 1.97 25.42
CA SER A 116 16.88 1.95 26.88
C SER A 116 16.38 3.27 27.45
N LYS A 117 16.93 4.38 26.97
CA LYS A 117 16.61 5.72 27.46
C LYS A 117 15.20 6.16 27.05
N ALA A 118 14.78 5.83 25.83
CA ALA A 118 13.41 6.08 25.36
C ALA A 118 12.37 5.35 26.21
N LYS A 119 12.64 4.09 26.57
CA LYS A 119 11.79 3.32 27.46
C LYS A 119 11.65 3.95 28.85
N GLU A 120 12.74 4.49 29.42
CA GLU A 120 12.72 5.21 30.70
C GLU A 120 11.88 6.48 30.63
N SER A 121 11.86 7.14 29.46
CA SER A 121 11.12 8.40 29.20
C SER A 121 9.71 8.18 28.68
N GLY A 122 9.28 6.94 28.45
CA GLY A 122 7.96 6.63 27.87
C GLY A 122 7.80 7.05 26.40
N VAL A 123 8.90 7.22 25.67
CA VAL A 123 8.94 7.57 24.25
C VAL A 123 9.15 6.31 23.42
N LYS A 124 8.43 6.17 22.30
CA LYS A 124 8.59 5.04 21.38
C LYS A 124 9.73 5.29 20.38
N VAL A 125 10.42 4.23 19.99
CA VAL A 125 11.55 4.28 19.07
C VAL A 125 11.15 3.75 17.70
N ILE A 126 11.40 4.55 16.65
CA ILE A 126 11.33 4.13 15.26
C ILE A 126 12.76 3.81 14.81
N GLY A 127 13.05 2.53 14.56
CA GLY A 127 14.33 2.10 13.99
C GLY A 127 14.28 2.20 12.46
N SER A 128 15.00 3.16 11.90
CA SER A 128 14.88 3.51 10.48
C SER A 128 16.08 3.09 9.65
N TYR A 129 15.78 2.77 8.40
CA TYR A 129 16.71 2.50 7.32
C TYR A 129 16.24 3.21 6.05
N HIS A 130 17.15 3.93 5.39
CA HIS A 130 16.90 4.61 4.13
C HIS A 130 17.97 4.23 3.11
N ASN A 131 17.53 3.86 1.89
CA ASN A 131 18.42 3.61 0.77
C ASN A 131 17.97 4.45 -0.43
N PHE A 132 18.77 5.46 -0.79
CA PHE A 132 18.48 6.39 -1.89
C PHE A 132 19.01 5.92 -3.25
N GLU A 133 19.74 4.80 -3.29
CA GLU A 133 20.36 4.29 -4.51
C GLU A 133 19.54 3.16 -5.15
N LYS A 134 19.01 2.26 -4.34
CA LYS A 134 18.26 1.07 -4.81
C LYS A 134 17.30 0.55 -3.75
N THR A 135 16.36 -0.29 -4.19
CA THR A 135 15.63 -1.19 -3.31
C THR A 135 16.44 -2.50 -3.14
N PRO A 136 16.86 -2.84 -1.91
CA PRO A 136 17.60 -4.09 -1.65
C PRO A 136 16.82 -5.36 -2.03
N SER A 137 17.49 -6.51 -2.04
CA SER A 137 16.82 -7.80 -2.22
C SER A 137 15.81 -8.11 -1.11
N GLU A 138 14.97 -9.10 -1.32
CA GLU A 138 13.99 -9.53 -0.31
C GLU A 138 14.68 -9.99 0.98
N GLU A 139 15.80 -10.73 0.86
CA GLU A 139 16.57 -11.22 1.98
C GLU A 139 17.23 -10.07 2.75
N GLU A 140 17.82 -9.09 2.04
CA GLU A 140 18.44 -7.92 2.65
C GLU A 140 17.40 -7.05 3.38
N LEU A 141 16.24 -6.77 2.75
CA LEU A 141 15.16 -6.00 3.39
C LEU A 141 14.60 -6.70 4.62
N THR A 142 14.41 -8.02 4.54
CA THR A 142 13.96 -8.83 5.67
C THR A 142 14.98 -8.77 6.81
N ALA A 143 16.28 -8.90 6.50
CA ALA A 143 17.34 -8.82 7.51
C ALA A 143 17.38 -7.43 8.19
N VAL A 144 17.18 -6.34 7.45
CA VAL A 144 17.09 -4.97 7.99
C VAL A 144 15.95 -4.86 9.02
N LEU A 145 14.75 -5.35 8.68
CA LEU A 145 13.59 -5.24 9.57
C LEU A 145 13.69 -6.19 10.78
N GLU A 146 14.27 -7.37 10.59
CA GLU A 146 14.56 -8.29 11.70
C GLU A 146 15.62 -7.70 12.64
N GLU A 147 16.69 -7.09 12.12
CA GLU A 147 17.70 -6.43 12.94
C GLU A 147 17.09 -5.28 13.75
N ALA A 148 16.22 -4.46 13.15
CA ALA A 148 15.48 -3.43 13.89
C ALA A 148 14.68 -4.02 15.05
N ARG A 149 13.96 -5.12 14.82
CA ARG A 149 13.18 -5.82 15.83
C ARG A 149 14.08 -6.39 16.96
N GLU A 150 15.20 -7.01 16.60
CA GLU A 150 16.16 -7.58 17.56
C GLU A 150 16.85 -6.51 18.42
N LEU A 151 17.05 -5.30 17.87
CA LEU A 151 17.55 -4.15 18.61
C LEU A 151 16.54 -3.58 19.62
N GLY A 152 15.29 -4.09 19.61
CA GLY A 152 14.24 -3.74 20.56
C GLY A 152 13.58 -2.40 20.30
N VAL A 153 13.63 -1.88 19.07
CA VAL A 153 12.85 -0.69 18.67
C VAL A 153 11.36 -1.03 18.62
N ASP A 154 10.50 -0.04 18.83
CA ASP A 154 9.04 -0.24 18.84
C ASP A 154 8.44 -0.36 17.44
N ILE A 155 9.06 0.24 16.42
CA ILE A 155 8.59 0.28 15.03
C ILE A 155 9.80 0.13 14.09
N GLY A 156 9.73 -0.81 13.15
CA GLY A 156 10.72 -0.93 12.07
C GLY A 156 10.33 -0.04 10.88
N LYS A 157 11.29 0.76 10.36
CA LYS A 157 11.05 1.65 9.21
C LYS A 157 12.04 1.37 8.09
N ALA A 158 11.55 1.18 6.87
CA ALA A 158 12.38 1.07 5.67
C ALA A 158 11.83 1.95 4.54
N ALA A 159 12.69 2.83 4.00
CA ALA A 159 12.39 3.67 2.84
C ALA A 159 13.46 3.48 1.77
N CYS A 160 13.07 3.00 0.58
CA CYS A 160 14.02 2.63 -0.46
C CYS A 160 13.65 3.29 -1.79
N MET A 161 14.67 3.68 -2.57
CA MET A 161 14.49 4.22 -3.91
C MET A 161 14.42 3.06 -4.90
N PRO A 162 13.36 2.94 -5.71
CA PRO A 162 13.33 1.99 -6.82
C PRO A 162 14.29 2.49 -7.91
N ALA A 163 14.97 1.57 -8.59
CA ALA A 163 16.00 1.90 -9.58
C ALA A 163 15.78 1.16 -10.92
N GLY A 164 16.43 1.65 -11.98
CA GLY A 164 16.36 1.04 -13.30
C GLY A 164 15.21 1.54 -14.17
N SER A 165 14.79 0.70 -15.13
CA SER A 165 13.64 0.94 -16.01
C SER A 165 12.32 1.01 -15.23
N ASP A 166 11.25 1.48 -15.85
CA ASP A 166 9.91 1.53 -15.23
C ASP A 166 9.45 0.14 -14.74
N GLU A 167 9.79 -0.93 -15.45
CA GLU A 167 9.46 -2.29 -15.08
C GLU A 167 10.24 -2.75 -13.85
N GLU A 168 11.55 -2.50 -13.83
CA GLU A 168 12.41 -2.79 -12.67
C GLU A 168 12.00 -1.98 -11.43
N GLN A 169 11.65 -0.70 -11.60
CA GLN A 169 11.14 0.13 -10.50
C GLN A 169 9.82 -0.43 -9.93
N TRP A 170 8.94 -0.94 -10.79
CA TRP A 170 7.72 -1.59 -10.36
C TRP A 170 7.99 -2.87 -9.57
N GLU A 171 8.93 -3.70 -10.03
CA GLU A 171 9.34 -4.90 -9.31
C GLU A 171 9.92 -4.56 -7.93
N ASP A 172 10.71 -3.51 -7.83
CA ASP A 172 11.27 -2.98 -6.59
C ASP A 172 10.18 -2.55 -5.60
N VAL A 173 9.17 -1.82 -6.07
CA VAL A 173 8.01 -1.42 -5.24
C VAL A 173 7.26 -2.66 -4.75
N MET A 174 7.02 -3.63 -5.62
CA MET A 174 6.31 -4.87 -5.27
C MET A 174 7.11 -5.73 -4.29
N ARG A 175 8.43 -5.78 -4.42
CA ARG A 175 9.34 -6.46 -3.49
C ARG A 175 9.23 -5.88 -2.08
N LEU A 176 9.31 -4.55 -1.95
CA LEU A 176 9.16 -3.87 -0.66
C LEU A 176 7.80 -4.16 -0.01
N LEU A 177 6.72 -4.09 -0.78
CA LEU A 177 5.38 -4.40 -0.29
C LEU A 177 5.24 -5.87 0.13
N SER A 178 5.81 -6.81 -0.64
CA SER A 178 5.83 -8.24 -0.30
C SER A 178 6.58 -8.51 0.99
N VAL A 179 7.75 -7.89 1.18
CA VAL A 179 8.52 -8.01 2.43
C VAL A 179 7.73 -7.43 3.61
N THR A 180 7.07 -6.29 3.43
CA THR A 180 6.23 -5.68 4.47
C THR A 180 5.14 -6.65 4.92
N GLU A 181 4.44 -7.29 3.98
CA GLU A 181 3.39 -8.26 4.29
C GLU A 181 3.93 -9.48 5.04
N LYS A 182 5.00 -10.09 4.51
CA LYS A 182 5.63 -11.28 5.13
C LYS A 182 6.09 -11.00 6.56
N MET A 183 6.69 -9.83 6.77
CA MET A 183 7.13 -9.40 8.10
C MET A 183 5.95 -9.13 9.03
N HIS A 184 4.89 -8.48 8.55
CA HIS A 184 3.67 -8.25 9.32
C HIS A 184 2.95 -9.56 9.67
N GLU A 185 2.89 -10.53 8.76
CA GLU A 185 2.32 -11.86 9.03
C GLU A 185 3.16 -12.66 10.02
N LYS A 186 4.49 -12.58 9.92
CA LYS A 186 5.43 -13.29 10.80
C LYS A 186 5.50 -12.70 12.21
N HIS A 187 5.43 -11.36 12.30
CA HIS A 187 5.57 -10.59 13.54
C HIS A 187 4.43 -9.55 13.66
N PRO A 188 3.18 -9.99 13.90
CA PRO A 188 2.03 -9.08 13.97
C PRO A 188 2.11 -8.08 15.14
N GLU A 189 2.92 -8.37 16.15
CA GLU A 189 3.21 -7.51 17.29
C GLU A 189 4.25 -6.42 17.01
N PHE A 190 4.99 -6.52 15.87
CA PHE A 190 6.03 -5.58 15.49
C PHE A 190 5.55 -4.67 14.34
N PRO A 191 5.11 -3.43 14.64
CA PRO A 191 4.61 -2.51 13.64
C PRO A 191 5.69 -2.09 12.64
N LEU A 192 5.28 -1.86 11.40
CA LEU A 192 6.17 -1.49 10.32
C LEU A 192 5.75 -0.17 9.66
N ILE A 193 6.73 0.61 9.22
CA ILE A 193 6.59 1.77 8.35
C ILE A 193 7.44 1.54 7.11
N THR A 194 6.83 1.22 5.99
CA THR A 194 7.58 0.94 4.76
C THR A 194 7.08 1.78 3.61
N MET A 195 7.99 2.27 2.80
CA MET A 195 7.66 3.06 1.61
C MET A 195 8.74 2.97 0.54
N SER A 196 8.33 2.89 -0.70
CA SER A 196 9.17 3.16 -1.84
C SER A 196 9.18 4.66 -2.14
N MET A 197 10.33 5.20 -2.50
CA MET A 197 10.51 6.62 -2.81
C MET A 197 10.32 6.90 -4.31
N GLY A 198 10.35 8.18 -4.69
CA GLY A 198 10.17 8.58 -6.09
C GLY A 198 8.76 8.38 -6.62
N LYS A 199 8.57 8.68 -7.90
CA LYS A 199 7.26 8.65 -8.58
C LYS A 199 6.67 7.23 -8.60
N ALA A 200 7.47 6.22 -8.93
CA ALA A 200 7.02 4.83 -8.92
C ALA A 200 6.58 4.35 -7.52
N GLY A 201 7.16 4.94 -6.47
CA GLY A 201 6.88 4.59 -5.08
C GLY A 201 5.58 5.18 -4.51
N GLU A 202 4.93 6.12 -5.18
CA GLU A 202 3.67 6.75 -4.70
C GLU A 202 2.61 5.70 -4.33
N MET A 203 2.55 4.61 -5.11
CA MET A 203 1.63 3.50 -4.85
C MET A 203 1.86 2.86 -3.47
N SER A 204 3.11 2.67 -3.04
CA SER A 204 3.42 2.10 -1.74
C SER A 204 2.94 2.99 -0.58
N ARG A 205 2.90 4.31 -0.79
CA ARG A 205 2.38 5.26 0.20
C ARG A 205 0.86 5.21 0.31
N LEU A 206 0.17 4.94 -0.80
CA LEU A 206 -1.30 4.85 -0.82
C LEU A 206 -1.80 3.49 -0.33
N TYR A 207 -1.15 2.41 -0.72
CA TYR A 207 -1.60 1.04 -0.48
C TYR A 207 -0.80 0.29 0.60
N GLY A 208 0.26 0.87 1.15
CA GLY A 208 1.12 0.23 2.14
C GLY A 208 0.38 -0.33 3.36
N GLY A 209 -0.72 0.32 3.78
CA GLY A 209 -1.57 -0.17 4.87
C GLY A 209 -2.23 -1.51 4.59
N LEU A 210 -2.49 -1.86 3.32
CA LEU A 210 -3.01 -3.17 2.92
C LEU A 210 -1.98 -4.30 3.10
N TYR A 211 -0.70 -3.92 3.23
CA TYR A 211 0.44 -4.83 3.44
C TYR A 211 0.98 -4.79 4.88
N GLY A 212 0.40 -3.96 5.75
CA GLY A 212 0.78 -3.88 7.16
C GLY A 212 1.63 -2.67 7.56
N SER A 213 1.90 -1.72 6.64
CA SER A 213 2.52 -0.44 7.03
C SER A 213 1.51 0.42 7.80
N ILE A 214 1.91 0.92 8.99
CA ILE A 214 1.00 1.63 9.90
C ILE A 214 1.02 3.16 9.73
N VAL A 215 2.00 3.70 9.01
CA VAL A 215 2.12 5.14 8.75
C VAL A 215 2.50 5.38 7.30
N SER A 216 1.88 6.37 6.67
CA SER A 216 2.28 6.89 5.37
C SER A 216 2.69 8.36 5.47
N PHE A 217 3.77 8.72 4.78
CA PHE A 217 4.31 10.08 4.79
C PHE A 217 3.81 10.86 3.56
N GLY A 218 2.97 11.88 3.83
CA GLY A 218 2.55 12.87 2.85
C GLY A 218 3.31 14.20 3.01
N CYS A 219 2.88 15.21 2.27
CA CYS A 219 3.36 16.58 2.45
C CYS A 219 2.18 17.57 2.51
N ALA A 220 2.43 18.74 3.11
CA ALA A 220 1.51 19.86 3.10
C ALA A 220 2.30 21.10 2.69
N GLY A 221 2.49 21.25 1.37
CA GLY A 221 3.37 22.23 0.74
C GLY A 221 4.68 21.61 0.25
N LYS A 222 5.84 21.97 0.83
CA LYS A 222 7.14 21.45 0.37
C LYS A 222 7.36 20.00 0.80
N ALA A 223 7.59 19.11 -0.16
CA ALA A 223 7.97 17.72 0.10
C ALA A 223 9.37 17.64 0.75
N SER A 224 9.53 16.74 1.71
CA SER A 224 10.80 16.44 2.40
C SER A 224 11.54 15.24 1.83
N ALA A 225 10.87 14.45 0.99
CA ALA A 225 11.43 13.27 0.34
C ALA A 225 10.76 13.05 -1.03
N PRO A 226 11.45 12.42 -1.99
CA PRO A 226 10.88 12.11 -3.31
C PRO A 226 9.61 11.26 -3.23
N GLY A 227 8.61 11.59 -4.05
CA GLY A 227 7.36 10.83 -4.16
C GLY A 227 6.38 11.03 -2.99
N GLN A 228 6.56 12.06 -2.16
CA GLN A 228 5.52 12.44 -1.19
C GLN A 228 4.31 13.03 -1.92
N ILE A 229 3.13 12.63 -1.48
CA ILE A 229 1.84 13.02 -2.04
C ILE A 229 1.26 14.13 -1.14
N GLU A 230 0.64 15.14 -1.75
CA GLU A 230 -0.07 16.19 -1.03
C GLU A 230 -1.16 15.61 -0.13
N LEU A 231 -1.29 16.14 1.09
CA LEU A 231 -2.18 15.62 2.14
C LEU A 231 -3.61 15.43 1.66
N ASP A 232 -4.19 16.44 1.00
CA ASP A 232 -5.58 16.38 0.53
C ASP A 232 -5.77 15.29 -0.54
N ALA A 233 -4.81 15.13 -1.44
CA ALA A 233 -4.84 14.08 -2.45
C ALA A 233 -4.70 12.68 -1.81
N MET A 234 -3.79 12.53 -0.84
CA MET A 234 -3.62 11.28 -0.09
C MET A 234 -4.88 10.91 0.68
N MET A 235 -5.50 11.87 1.37
CA MET A 235 -6.75 11.66 2.11
C MET A 235 -7.89 11.25 1.21
N ALA A 236 -8.08 11.93 0.08
CA ALA A 236 -9.13 11.59 -0.88
C ALA A 236 -9.01 10.15 -1.40
N VAL A 237 -7.79 9.63 -1.53
CA VAL A 237 -7.52 8.23 -1.90
C VAL A 237 -7.73 7.31 -0.69
N PHE A 238 -7.24 7.67 0.50
CA PHE A 238 -7.41 6.88 1.73
C PHE A 238 -8.89 6.69 2.09
N ASP A 239 -9.70 7.72 1.96
CA ASP A 239 -11.14 7.65 2.22
C ASP A 239 -11.85 6.66 1.28
N LYS A 240 -11.27 6.38 0.11
CA LYS A 240 -11.78 5.36 -0.82
C LYS A 240 -11.21 3.96 -0.55
N ILE A 241 -9.88 3.87 -0.32
CA ILE A 241 -9.19 2.58 -0.13
C ILE A 241 -9.55 1.94 1.22
N TYR A 242 -9.63 2.74 2.28
CA TYR A 242 -9.75 2.25 3.65
C TYR A 242 -11.15 2.40 4.25
N ALA A 243 -12.07 3.07 3.58
CA ALA A 243 -13.46 3.20 4.02
C ALA A 243 -14.31 1.93 3.81
N GLY A 244 -13.80 0.94 3.06
CA GLY A 244 -14.58 -0.18 2.58
C GLY A 244 -15.53 0.28 1.47
N GLY A 245 -15.20 0.03 0.23
CA GLY A 245 -16.05 0.46 -0.89
C GLY A 245 -17.24 -0.47 -1.13
N ASP A 246 -18.26 0.04 -1.82
CA ASP A 246 -19.46 -0.71 -2.23
C ASP A 246 -19.35 -1.30 -3.64
N GLN A 247 -18.15 -1.41 -4.21
CA GLN A 247 -17.94 -2.04 -5.51
C GLN A 247 -18.26 -3.54 -5.43
N ILE A 248 -18.84 -4.11 -6.48
CA ILE A 248 -19.07 -5.56 -6.62
C ILE A 248 -18.13 -6.08 -7.71
N SER A 249 -17.04 -6.73 -7.32
CA SER A 249 -16.05 -7.28 -8.24
C SER A 249 -16.33 -8.77 -8.50
N LEU A 250 -16.69 -9.12 -9.74
CA LEU A 250 -16.96 -10.50 -10.13
C LEU A 250 -15.68 -11.18 -10.61
N ILE A 251 -15.27 -12.23 -9.93
CA ILE A 251 -14.12 -13.07 -10.31
C ILE A 251 -14.57 -14.51 -10.59
N GLY A 252 -13.71 -15.28 -11.22
CA GLY A 252 -13.96 -16.68 -11.51
C GLY A 252 -13.43 -17.11 -12.86
N PHE A 253 -13.51 -18.41 -13.12
CA PHE A 253 -12.98 -19.02 -14.33
C PHE A 253 -13.66 -18.47 -15.60
N MET A 254 -12.96 -18.55 -16.74
CA MET A 254 -13.57 -18.19 -18.03
C MET A 254 -14.81 -19.05 -18.30
N GLY A 255 -15.86 -18.47 -18.89
CA GLY A 255 -17.11 -19.16 -19.16
C GLY A 255 -18.04 -19.32 -17.94
N VAL A 256 -17.67 -18.87 -16.75
CA VAL A 256 -18.53 -18.95 -15.54
C VAL A 256 -19.74 -18.01 -15.60
N GLY A 257 -19.73 -17.01 -16.49
CA GLY A 257 -20.85 -16.09 -16.71
C GLY A 257 -20.67 -14.68 -16.13
N LYS A 258 -19.43 -14.25 -15.81
CA LYS A 258 -19.17 -12.93 -15.19
C LYS A 258 -19.84 -11.76 -15.91
N SER A 259 -19.64 -11.61 -17.22
CA SER A 259 -20.23 -10.50 -18.01
C SER A 259 -21.77 -10.58 -18.07
N THR A 260 -22.35 -11.78 -18.14
CA THR A 260 -23.81 -11.97 -18.10
C THR A 260 -24.38 -11.55 -16.74
N ILE A 261 -23.71 -11.94 -15.65
CA ILE A 261 -24.16 -11.61 -14.29
C ILE A 261 -23.91 -10.12 -14.00
N SER A 262 -22.79 -9.53 -14.48
CA SER A 262 -22.54 -8.10 -14.41
C SER A 262 -23.67 -7.30 -15.02
N HIS A 263 -24.07 -7.67 -16.24
CA HIS A 263 -25.18 -7.02 -16.92
C HIS A 263 -26.52 -7.16 -16.16
N LYS A 264 -26.81 -8.35 -15.62
CA LYS A 264 -28.01 -8.57 -14.81
C LYS A 264 -28.01 -7.78 -13.51
N LEU A 265 -26.87 -7.67 -12.83
CA LEU A 265 -26.70 -6.80 -11.66
C LEU A 265 -26.91 -5.32 -12.01
N HIS A 266 -26.40 -4.87 -13.17
CA HIS A 266 -26.64 -3.51 -13.68
C HIS A 266 -28.15 -3.25 -13.87
N GLU A 267 -28.86 -4.17 -14.54
CA GLU A 267 -30.31 -4.05 -14.75
C GLU A 267 -31.10 -3.96 -13.44
N LEU A 268 -30.74 -4.76 -12.42
CA LEU A 268 -31.46 -4.80 -11.15
C LEU A 268 -31.11 -3.64 -10.20
N THR A 269 -29.89 -3.12 -10.26
CA THR A 269 -29.40 -2.12 -9.27
C THR A 269 -29.25 -0.72 -9.84
N GLY A 270 -29.23 -0.56 -11.16
CA GLY A 270 -28.88 0.69 -11.83
C GLY A 270 -27.41 1.10 -11.68
N ARG A 271 -26.55 0.29 -11.04
CA ARG A 271 -25.13 0.57 -10.86
C ARG A 271 -24.39 0.46 -12.21
N PRO A 272 -23.42 1.33 -12.49
CA PRO A 272 -22.61 1.21 -13.71
C PRO A 272 -21.84 -0.11 -13.72
N GLU A 273 -21.65 -0.70 -14.91
CA GLU A 273 -20.85 -1.89 -15.08
C GLU A 273 -19.60 -1.61 -15.91
N VAL A 274 -18.49 -2.26 -15.54
CA VAL A 274 -17.22 -2.21 -16.27
C VAL A 274 -16.67 -3.62 -16.44
N ASP A 275 -16.38 -4.00 -17.69
CA ASP A 275 -15.60 -5.19 -18.01
C ASP A 275 -14.14 -4.78 -18.21
N THR A 276 -13.25 -5.28 -17.35
CA THR A 276 -11.85 -4.81 -17.29
C THR A 276 -11.07 -5.15 -18.55
N ASP A 277 -11.32 -6.31 -19.17
CA ASP A 277 -10.64 -6.70 -20.40
C ASP A 277 -11.05 -5.77 -21.56
N LYS A 278 -12.34 -5.44 -21.66
CA LYS A 278 -12.84 -4.50 -22.68
C LYS A 278 -12.30 -3.10 -22.46
N ARG A 279 -12.30 -2.61 -21.22
CA ARG A 279 -11.80 -1.28 -20.88
C ARG A 279 -10.35 -1.11 -21.28
N ILE A 280 -9.49 -2.09 -20.95
CA ILE A 280 -8.06 -2.08 -21.35
C ILE A 280 -7.93 -2.08 -22.89
N VAL A 281 -8.72 -2.88 -23.61
CA VAL A 281 -8.71 -2.91 -25.08
C VAL A 281 -9.10 -1.54 -25.67
N GLU A 282 -10.11 -0.88 -25.14
CA GLU A 282 -10.55 0.44 -25.54
C GLU A 282 -9.45 1.49 -25.33
N GLU A 283 -8.82 1.49 -24.18
CA GLU A 283 -7.74 2.42 -23.83
C GLU A 283 -6.47 2.21 -24.66
N GLN A 284 -6.11 0.96 -24.92
CA GLN A 284 -4.90 0.64 -25.69
C GLN A 284 -5.14 0.68 -27.20
N GLY A 285 -6.39 0.73 -27.67
CA GLY A 285 -6.76 0.76 -29.09
C GLY A 285 -6.39 -0.54 -29.84
N CYS A 286 -6.10 -1.63 -29.13
CA CYS A 286 -5.74 -2.93 -29.75
C CYS A 286 -6.15 -4.11 -28.83
N PRO A 287 -6.37 -5.30 -29.42
CA PRO A 287 -6.79 -6.48 -28.67
C PRO A 287 -5.66 -7.01 -27.76
N ILE A 288 -6.04 -7.66 -26.65
CA ILE A 288 -5.12 -8.18 -25.63
C ILE A 288 -3.95 -9.02 -26.19
N PRO A 289 -4.16 -9.95 -27.15
CA PRO A 289 -3.05 -10.70 -27.74
C PRO A 289 -1.97 -9.80 -28.33
N ARG A 290 -2.37 -8.71 -28.98
CA ARG A 290 -1.42 -7.74 -29.55
C ARG A 290 -0.67 -6.96 -28.47
N ILE A 291 -1.33 -6.64 -27.37
CA ILE A 291 -0.66 -6.02 -26.20
C ILE A 291 0.45 -6.95 -25.67
N PHE A 292 0.17 -8.25 -25.58
CA PHE A 292 1.17 -9.25 -25.13
C PHE A 292 2.33 -9.38 -26.11
N GLU A 293 2.05 -9.38 -27.42
CA GLU A 293 3.09 -9.50 -28.46
C GLU A 293 3.99 -8.26 -28.50
N GLU A 294 3.43 -7.06 -28.40
CA GLU A 294 4.15 -5.79 -28.57
C GLU A 294 4.79 -5.28 -27.28
N LYS A 295 4.13 -5.48 -26.12
CA LYS A 295 4.52 -4.87 -24.85
C LYS A 295 4.76 -5.87 -23.70
N GLY A 296 4.50 -7.15 -23.92
CA GLY A 296 4.69 -8.21 -22.94
C GLY A 296 3.56 -8.36 -21.91
N GLU A 297 3.57 -9.49 -21.21
CA GLU A 297 2.58 -9.81 -20.18
C GLU A 297 2.69 -8.87 -18.98
N ALA A 298 3.90 -8.51 -18.54
CA ALA A 298 4.11 -7.61 -17.40
C ALA A 298 3.44 -6.24 -17.59
N TYR A 299 3.51 -5.67 -18.81
CA TYR A 299 2.82 -4.44 -19.15
C TYR A 299 1.31 -4.58 -19.02
N PHE A 300 0.71 -5.65 -19.56
CA PHE A 300 -0.72 -5.90 -19.42
C PHE A 300 -1.14 -6.02 -17.95
N ARG A 301 -0.35 -6.73 -17.14
CA ARG A 301 -0.62 -6.89 -15.70
C ARG A 301 -0.56 -5.57 -14.94
N ARG A 302 0.27 -4.63 -15.38
CA ARG A 302 0.27 -3.26 -14.84
C ARG A 302 -1.02 -2.54 -15.17
N LEU A 303 -1.47 -2.60 -16.43
CA LEU A 303 -2.75 -2.00 -16.84
C LEU A 303 -3.94 -2.53 -16.02
N GLU A 304 -3.98 -3.85 -15.75
CA GLU A 304 -5.00 -4.42 -14.85
C GLU A 304 -4.97 -3.78 -13.45
N THR A 305 -3.77 -3.56 -12.91
CA THR A 305 -3.58 -3.01 -11.57
C THR A 305 -3.95 -1.52 -11.51
N ASP A 306 -3.54 -0.74 -12.52
CA ASP A 306 -3.83 0.70 -12.61
C ASP A 306 -5.32 0.95 -12.83
N LEU A 307 -5.99 0.11 -13.61
CA LEU A 307 -7.44 0.18 -13.81
C LEU A 307 -8.23 0.01 -12.50
N ILE A 308 -7.78 -0.86 -11.59
CA ILE A 308 -8.46 -1.01 -10.29
C ILE A 308 -8.39 0.30 -9.50
N ASP A 309 -7.29 1.03 -9.57
CA ASP A 309 -7.13 2.34 -8.91
C ASP A 309 -8.13 3.36 -9.46
N GLU A 310 -8.26 3.42 -10.80
CA GLU A 310 -9.28 4.26 -11.45
C GLU A 310 -10.69 3.89 -10.98
N LEU A 311 -11.03 2.59 -11.04
CA LEU A 311 -12.35 2.09 -10.64
C LEU A 311 -12.67 2.37 -9.17
N GLY A 312 -11.67 2.38 -8.29
CA GLY A 312 -11.82 2.77 -6.88
C GLY A 312 -12.19 4.24 -6.69
N THR A 313 -11.95 5.09 -7.70
CA THR A 313 -12.34 6.52 -7.67
C THR A 313 -13.74 6.79 -8.18
N LEU A 314 -14.37 5.81 -8.83
CA LEU A 314 -15.70 5.95 -9.41
C LEU A 314 -16.81 5.62 -8.37
N PRO A 315 -18.04 6.08 -8.60
CA PRO A 315 -19.20 5.66 -7.80
C PRO A 315 -19.34 4.13 -7.75
N PRO A 316 -19.99 3.58 -6.69
CA PRO A 316 -20.21 2.14 -6.56
C PRO A 316 -20.79 1.51 -7.81
N GLY A 317 -20.08 0.53 -8.36
CA GLY A 317 -20.40 -0.14 -9.61
C GLY A 317 -20.20 -1.65 -9.54
N ILE A 318 -20.25 -2.27 -10.71
CA ILE A 318 -20.07 -3.71 -10.92
C ILE A 318 -18.85 -3.89 -11.83
N ILE A 319 -17.86 -4.63 -11.36
CA ILE A 319 -16.59 -4.88 -12.05
C ILE A 319 -16.56 -6.34 -12.50
N SER A 320 -16.65 -6.59 -13.80
CA SER A 320 -16.39 -7.91 -14.39
C SER A 320 -14.90 -8.06 -14.63
N CYS A 321 -14.21 -8.78 -13.73
CA CYS A 321 -12.76 -8.91 -13.76
C CYS A 321 -12.27 -9.89 -14.82
N GLY A 322 -11.20 -9.54 -15.55
CA GLY A 322 -10.44 -10.45 -16.39
C GLY A 322 -9.99 -11.70 -15.62
N GLY A 323 -9.92 -12.85 -16.29
CA GLY A 323 -9.66 -14.14 -15.63
C GLY A 323 -8.29 -14.26 -14.93
N GLY A 324 -7.35 -13.38 -15.23
CA GLY A 324 -6.03 -13.31 -14.61
C GLY A 324 -5.92 -12.33 -13.43
N MET A 325 -6.83 -11.39 -13.32
CA MET A 325 -6.76 -10.28 -12.36
C MET A 325 -6.65 -10.74 -10.91
N ALA A 326 -7.47 -11.72 -10.50
CA ALA A 326 -7.48 -12.26 -9.13
C ALA A 326 -6.33 -13.25 -8.83
N LEU A 327 -5.44 -13.51 -9.77
CA LEU A 327 -4.26 -14.36 -9.55
C LEU A 327 -3.09 -13.58 -8.92
N ARG A 328 -3.19 -12.26 -8.84
CA ARG A 328 -2.17 -11.38 -8.26
C ARG A 328 -2.65 -10.80 -6.94
N ASP A 329 -1.88 -11.02 -5.88
CA ASP A 329 -2.22 -10.57 -4.53
C ASP A 329 -2.44 -9.04 -4.45
N ILE A 330 -1.65 -8.23 -5.20
CA ILE A 330 -1.85 -6.78 -5.27
C ILE A 330 -3.26 -6.41 -5.74
N ASN A 331 -3.72 -7.04 -6.83
CA ASN A 331 -5.04 -6.78 -7.38
C ASN A 331 -6.14 -7.21 -6.41
N VAL A 332 -5.97 -8.35 -5.74
CA VAL A 332 -6.91 -8.85 -4.72
C VAL A 332 -7.05 -7.85 -3.57
N LYS A 333 -5.93 -7.32 -3.08
CA LYS A 333 -5.95 -6.32 -2.00
C LYS A 333 -6.65 -5.04 -2.41
N LYS A 334 -6.33 -4.52 -3.60
CA LYS A 334 -6.98 -3.34 -4.17
C LYS A 334 -8.50 -3.55 -4.37
N LEU A 335 -8.90 -4.69 -4.95
CA LEU A 335 -10.32 -5.02 -5.12
C LEU A 335 -11.06 -5.13 -3.78
N ARG A 336 -10.43 -5.74 -2.76
CA ARG A 336 -10.99 -5.80 -1.41
C ARG A 336 -11.13 -4.44 -0.74
N ALA A 337 -10.19 -3.54 -1.01
CA ALA A 337 -10.23 -2.18 -0.49
C ALA A 337 -11.42 -1.39 -1.04
N ILE A 338 -11.78 -1.61 -2.30
CA ILE A 338 -12.88 -0.90 -2.96
C ILE A 338 -14.24 -1.60 -2.85
N GLY A 339 -14.32 -2.84 -2.34
CA GLY A 339 -15.61 -3.51 -2.15
C GLY A 339 -15.56 -5.03 -2.03
N ASN A 340 -16.68 -5.66 -2.32
CA ASN A 340 -16.84 -7.10 -2.24
C ASN A 340 -16.28 -7.82 -3.47
N ILE A 341 -15.53 -8.90 -3.24
CA ILE A 341 -15.06 -9.79 -4.31
C ILE A 341 -15.96 -11.03 -4.33
N VAL A 342 -16.77 -11.15 -5.37
CA VAL A 342 -17.72 -12.25 -5.56
C VAL A 342 -17.11 -13.29 -6.50
N LEU A 343 -16.79 -14.46 -5.97
CA LEU A 343 -16.36 -15.61 -6.76
C LEU A 343 -17.59 -16.34 -7.33
N LEU A 344 -17.71 -16.33 -8.64
CA LEU A 344 -18.64 -17.17 -9.35
C LEU A 344 -18.01 -18.54 -9.62
N THR A 345 -18.72 -19.62 -9.27
CA THR A 345 -18.27 -21.01 -9.49
C THR A 345 -19.24 -21.75 -10.37
N ALA A 346 -18.73 -22.71 -11.15
CA ALA A 346 -19.51 -23.68 -11.92
C ALA A 346 -18.74 -24.99 -12.01
N THR A 347 -19.45 -26.10 -12.38
CA THR A 347 -18.81 -27.38 -12.67
C THR A 347 -18.01 -27.30 -13.99
N PRO A 348 -16.96 -28.11 -14.17
CA PRO A 348 -16.24 -28.20 -15.45
C PRO A 348 -17.14 -28.53 -16.63
N GLU A 349 -18.17 -29.34 -16.39
CA GLU A 349 -19.18 -29.75 -17.36
C GLU A 349 -20.02 -28.54 -17.81
N THR A 350 -20.47 -27.72 -16.86
CA THR A 350 -21.20 -26.48 -17.15
C THR A 350 -20.34 -25.47 -17.92
N ILE A 351 -19.08 -25.33 -17.52
CA ILE A 351 -18.14 -24.48 -18.25
C ILE A 351 -17.97 -24.96 -19.69
N TYR A 352 -17.73 -26.27 -19.89
CA TYR A 352 -17.59 -26.85 -21.22
C TYR A 352 -18.80 -26.56 -22.12
N GLU A 353 -20.01 -26.81 -21.63
CA GLU A 353 -21.25 -26.53 -22.38
C GLU A 353 -21.41 -25.06 -22.79
N ARG A 354 -20.96 -24.13 -21.92
CA ARG A 354 -21.05 -22.69 -22.19
C ARG A 354 -19.98 -22.19 -23.18
N VAL A 355 -18.83 -22.87 -23.32
CA VAL A 355 -17.70 -22.38 -24.12
C VAL A 355 -17.37 -23.24 -25.33
N LYS A 356 -17.96 -24.43 -25.51
CA LYS A 356 -17.60 -25.39 -26.58
C LYS A 356 -17.69 -24.85 -28.01
N ASP A 357 -18.58 -23.88 -28.24
CA ASP A 357 -18.78 -23.23 -29.55
C ASP A 357 -18.05 -21.87 -29.66
N SER A 358 -17.25 -21.47 -28.64
CA SER A 358 -16.55 -20.19 -28.63
C SER A 358 -15.15 -20.34 -29.22
N THR A 359 -14.79 -19.47 -30.17
CA THR A 359 -13.44 -19.39 -30.77
C THR A 359 -12.52 -18.38 -30.04
N ASP A 360 -13.07 -17.59 -29.11
CA ASP A 360 -12.36 -16.46 -28.46
C ASP A 360 -11.73 -16.84 -27.11
N ARG A 361 -11.23 -18.08 -26.99
CA ARG A 361 -10.67 -18.61 -25.73
C ARG A 361 -9.28 -19.21 -25.91
N PRO A 362 -8.21 -18.38 -26.05
CA PRO A 362 -6.87 -18.85 -26.37
C PRO A 362 -6.36 -19.99 -25.47
N LEU A 363 -6.70 -19.96 -24.17
CA LEU A 363 -6.27 -20.98 -23.21
C LEU A 363 -6.96 -22.34 -23.38
N LEU A 364 -8.08 -22.40 -24.11
CA LEU A 364 -8.81 -23.63 -24.39
C LEU A 364 -8.63 -24.09 -25.85
N ASN A 365 -8.04 -23.27 -26.71
CA ASN A 365 -7.81 -23.58 -28.11
C ASN A 365 -6.93 -24.84 -28.25
N GLY A 366 -7.44 -25.83 -29.00
CA GLY A 366 -6.76 -27.10 -29.20
C GLY A 366 -7.01 -28.18 -28.14
N ASN A 367 -7.58 -27.84 -26.97
CA ASN A 367 -7.86 -28.76 -25.86
C ASN A 367 -9.24 -28.53 -25.21
N MET A 368 -10.26 -28.26 -26.02
CA MET A 368 -11.62 -28.00 -25.54
C MET A 368 -12.29 -29.31 -25.10
N ASN A 369 -12.01 -29.73 -23.85
CA ASN A 369 -12.63 -30.92 -23.23
C ASN A 369 -12.72 -30.76 -21.69
N VAL A 370 -13.63 -31.46 -21.07
CA VAL A 370 -13.92 -31.37 -19.63
C VAL A 370 -12.71 -31.71 -18.75
N PRO A 371 -11.90 -32.75 -19.00
CA PRO A 371 -10.71 -33.04 -18.21
C PRO A 371 -9.70 -31.89 -18.18
N TYR A 372 -9.45 -31.25 -19.32
CA TYR A 372 -8.51 -30.13 -19.42
C TYR A 372 -9.04 -28.87 -18.70
N ILE A 373 -10.33 -28.57 -18.87
CA ILE A 373 -11.00 -27.49 -18.15
C ILE A 373 -10.87 -27.72 -16.63
N ARG A 374 -11.14 -28.93 -16.14
CA ARG A 374 -10.99 -29.31 -14.73
C ARG A 374 -9.58 -29.06 -14.22
N GLN A 375 -8.56 -29.49 -14.97
CA GLN A 375 -7.17 -29.28 -14.60
C GLN A 375 -6.81 -27.78 -14.48
N LEU A 376 -7.28 -26.95 -15.42
CA LEU A 376 -7.03 -25.49 -15.37
C LEU A 376 -7.80 -24.83 -14.21
N MET A 377 -9.03 -25.26 -13.95
CA MET A 377 -9.82 -24.77 -12.80
C MET A 377 -9.14 -25.11 -11.48
N GLU A 378 -8.64 -26.33 -11.31
CA GLU A 378 -7.94 -26.76 -10.10
C GLU A 378 -6.66 -25.95 -9.83
N LYS A 379 -5.89 -25.63 -10.86
CA LYS A 379 -4.70 -24.77 -10.73
C LYS A 379 -5.04 -23.36 -10.23
N ARG A 380 -6.20 -22.80 -10.61
CA ARG A 380 -6.60 -21.43 -10.28
C ARG A 380 -7.47 -21.34 -9.03
N ARG A 381 -8.07 -22.45 -8.61
CA ARG A 381 -8.99 -22.50 -7.46
C ARG A 381 -8.41 -21.87 -6.20
N PRO A 382 -7.18 -22.21 -5.75
CA PRO A 382 -6.64 -21.64 -4.52
C PRO A 382 -6.57 -20.10 -4.54
N PHE A 383 -6.23 -19.51 -5.68
CA PHE A 383 -6.16 -18.06 -5.85
C PHE A 383 -7.53 -17.41 -5.77
N TYR A 384 -8.51 -17.94 -6.50
CA TYR A 384 -9.86 -17.42 -6.48
C TYR A 384 -10.52 -17.57 -5.09
N GLU A 385 -10.30 -18.70 -4.42
CA GLU A 385 -10.84 -18.96 -3.08
C GLU A 385 -10.20 -18.02 -2.04
N LYS A 386 -8.88 -17.79 -2.13
CA LYS A 386 -8.17 -16.81 -1.30
C LYS A 386 -8.65 -15.38 -1.55
N ALA A 387 -8.99 -15.03 -2.79
CA ALA A 387 -9.41 -13.69 -3.17
C ALA A 387 -10.83 -13.35 -2.70
N ALA A 388 -11.74 -14.30 -2.72
CA ALA A 388 -13.17 -14.09 -2.55
C ALA A 388 -13.58 -13.66 -1.14
N THR A 389 -14.46 -12.65 -1.06
CA THR A 389 -15.24 -12.33 0.17
C THR A 389 -16.59 -13.05 0.17
N ILE A 390 -17.16 -13.26 -1.01
CA ILE A 390 -18.45 -13.93 -1.22
C ILE A 390 -18.29 -15.02 -2.28
N ARG A 391 -19.02 -16.13 -2.14
CA ARG A 391 -19.05 -17.23 -3.13
C ARG A 391 -20.48 -17.49 -3.56
N VAL A 392 -20.67 -17.65 -4.89
CA VAL A 392 -21.95 -17.92 -5.52
C VAL A 392 -21.78 -18.98 -6.61
N ALA A 393 -22.51 -20.08 -6.50
CA ALA A 393 -22.55 -21.11 -7.53
C ALA A 393 -23.55 -20.72 -8.63
N THR A 394 -23.17 -20.97 -9.89
CA THR A 394 -23.98 -20.61 -11.06
C THR A 394 -24.69 -21.83 -11.72
N ASP A 395 -24.38 -23.04 -11.27
CA ASP A 395 -25.00 -24.26 -11.82
C ASP A 395 -26.46 -24.29 -11.47
N GLY A 396 -27.31 -24.58 -12.47
CA GLY A 396 -28.76 -24.76 -12.31
C GLY A 396 -29.55 -23.50 -11.97
N LYS A 397 -28.92 -22.32 -11.97
CA LYS A 397 -29.56 -21.05 -11.66
C LYS A 397 -29.66 -20.15 -12.88
N THR A 398 -30.69 -19.34 -12.94
CA THR A 398 -30.84 -18.24 -13.90
C THR A 398 -29.92 -17.05 -13.52
N ALA A 399 -29.64 -16.19 -14.48
CA ALA A 399 -28.84 -14.97 -14.21
C ALA A 399 -29.52 -14.06 -13.16
N THR A 400 -30.83 -14.01 -13.13
CA THR A 400 -31.62 -13.24 -12.15
C THR A 400 -31.41 -13.78 -10.73
N GLU A 401 -31.61 -15.10 -10.53
CA GLU A 401 -31.40 -15.73 -9.21
C GLU A 401 -29.99 -15.55 -8.68
N ILE A 402 -28.96 -15.62 -9.56
CA ILE A 402 -27.59 -15.41 -9.18
C ILE A 402 -27.37 -13.94 -8.77
N ALA A 403 -27.89 -12.97 -9.54
CA ALA A 403 -27.74 -11.55 -9.26
C ALA A 403 -28.47 -11.17 -7.95
N GLU A 404 -29.65 -11.67 -7.69
CA GLU A 404 -30.41 -11.46 -6.45
C GLU A 404 -29.65 -12.04 -5.24
N GLU A 405 -29.07 -13.23 -5.35
CA GLU A 405 -28.24 -13.84 -4.31
C GLU A 405 -27.01 -12.97 -4.01
N ILE A 406 -26.37 -12.41 -5.05
CA ILE A 406 -25.22 -11.50 -4.88
C ILE A 406 -25.66 -10.25 -4.13
N ILE A 407 -26.75 -9.61 -4.54
CA ILE A 407 -27.28 -8.39 -3.90
C ILE A 407 -27.58 -8.65 -2.43
N GLU A 408 -28.18 -9.79 -2.10
CA GLU A 408 -28.50 -10.16 -0.71
C GLU A 408 -27.23 -10.35 0.13
N LYS A 409 -26.23 -11.04 -0.42
CA LYS A 409 -24.95 -11.30 0.29
C LYS A 409 -24.04 -10.07 0.41
N CYS A 410 -24.25 -9.05 -0.42
CA CYS A 410 -23.49 -7.78 -0.36
C CYS A 410 -24.12 -6.73 0.58
N LYS A 411 -25.28 -6.99 1.15
CA LYS A 411 -25.91 -6.16 2.20
C LYS A 411 -25.24 -6.36 3.55
#